data_14d1e16932c90d010b48e3b3c74973cc
#
_entry.id   14d1e16932c90d010b48e3b3c74973cc
#
_cell.length_a   1.000
_cell.length_b   1.000
_cell.length_c   1.000
_cell.angle_alpha   90.00
_cell.angle_beta   90.00
_cell.angle_gamma   90.00
#
_symmetry.space_group_name_H-M   'P 1'
#
loop_
_entity.id
_entity.type
_entity.pdbx_description
1 polymer ?
#
loop_
_entity_poly.entity_id
_entity_poly.type
_entity_poly.pdbx_seq_one_letter_code
_entity_poly.pdbx_strand_id
1 'polypeptide(L)'
;VSAFREEPACGRKRAITPTPFLGGFECSTHRRADGRRLDLIAATGHDIWAAFDYAALRARGLGGARDGLRWHRIEVAPGCYDWSSALPMLRAARDSGLRVIWDLCHYGWPDDIDIWSDAFVARFAAFASHAARVVAAETDGTPAFCTVNEISYWAWAGGDVARMAPLALERGPELKRQLVRASIAATRSIREVVPDARFLHAEPLIHVISGHPEGEAAANAYRSVQYEALDMVSGRLCPELGGDPGCLDIVGVNFYPDNQWVHGGGTIPLGHHAYRPLRHMLADVHARFARPILVAETGAEGSARPAWLHYVCGEVRAARRMGVPVEGICLYPVVDYPGWDNERPCAVGLFSTPDPDGRRSCDPDFAAELARQQGLFADISGTS
;
A
#
# COMPACT_ATOMS: atom_id res chain seq x y z
N VAL A 1 -13.46 32.22 -4.83
CA VAL A 1 -11.99 32.22 -4.71
C VAL A 1 -11.72 32.54 -3.25
N SER A 2 -11.62 31.49 -2.41
CA SER A 2 -11.25 31.58 -0.99
C SER A 2 -9.75 31.42 -0.90
N ALA A 3 -9.06 32.42 -0.39
CA ALA A 3 -7.63 32.44 -0.15
C ALA A 3 -7.28 31.37 0.91
N PHE A 4 -6.50 30.37 0.50
CA PHE A 4 -5.87 29.45 1.43
C PHE A 4 -4.88 30.22 2.31
N ARG A 5 -5.10 30.21 3.62
CA ARG A 5 -4.06 30.60 4.58
C ARG A 5 -2.96 29.54 4.51
N GLU A 6 -1.75 29.98 4.16
CA GLU A 6 -0.54 29.17 4.35
C GLU A 6 -0.44 28.81 5.84
N GLU A 7 -0.54 27.50 6.15
CA GLU A 7 -0.14 27.01 7.47
C GLU A 7 1.37 27.23 7.63
N PRO A 8 1.86 27.58 8.84
CA PRO A 8 3.28 27.74 9.09
C PRO A 8 4.00 26.42 8.80
N ALA A 9 5.15 26.52 8.14
CA ALA A 9 6.01 25.40 7.78
C ALA A 9 6.35 24.56 9.03
N CYS A 10 5.52 23.55 9.29
CA CYS A 10 5.83 22.49 10.24
C CYS A 10 7.08 21.76 9.69
N GLY A 11 8.16 21.69 10.48
CA GLY A 11 9.43 21.13 10.06
C GLY A 11 9.23 19.83 9.29
N ARG A 12 9.90 19.68 8.12
CA ARG A 12 9.77 18.50 7.25
C ARG A 12 9.92 17.25 8.12
N LYS A 13 8.82 16.51 8.29
CA LYS A 13 8.88 15.19 8.96
C LYS A 13 9.89 14.34 8.17
N ARG A 14 10.78 13.65 8.88
CA ARG A 14 11.76 12.75 8.24
C ARG A 14 11.06 11.69 7.39
N ALA A 15 11.70 11.25 6.29
CA ALA A 15 11.23 10.11 5.52
C ALA A 15 11.07 8.88 6.43
N ILE A 16 10.08 8.02 6.13
CA ILE A 16 9.79 6.83 6.95
C ILE A 16 11.00 5.88 6.95
N THR A 17 11.68 5.75 5.82
CA THR A 17 12.79 4.81 5.65
C THR A 17 14.12 5.52 5.37
N PRO A 18 15.26 4.96 5.80
CA PRO A 18 16.56 5.55 5.59
C PRO A 18 17.05 5.48 4.14
N THR A 19 16.48 4.60 3.33
CA THR A 19 16.78 4.45 1.90
C THR A 19 15.49 4.57 1.08
N PRO A 20 15.57 4.96 -0.19
CA PRO A 20 14.37 5.09 -1.02
C PRO A 20 13.77 3.75 -1.48
N PHE A 21 14.36 2.61 -1.12
CA PHE A 21 13.89 1.30 -1.54
C PHE A 21 13.36 0.47 -0.36
N LEU A 22 12.15 -0.06 -0.54
CA LEU A 22 11.46 -0.93 0.40
C LEU A 22 11.10 -2.25 -0.29
N GLY A 23 10.93 -3.31 0.51
CA GLY A 23 10.31 -4.55 0.07
C GLY A 23 8.93 -4.71 0.70
N GLY A 24 7.92 -5.03 -0.09
CA GLY A 24 6.57 -5.29 0.40
C GLY A 24 6.27 -6.79 0.43
N PHE A 25 5.66 -7.26 1.50
CA PHE A 25 5.16 -8.62 1.61
C PHE A 25 3.67 -8.65 1.28
N GLU A 26 3.27 -9.55 0.38
CA GLU A 26 1.85 -9.74 0.10
C GLU A 26 1.14 -10.22 1.36
N CYS A 27 0.25 -9.39 1.88
CA CYS A 27 -0.37 -9.60 3.18
C CYS A 27 -1.90 -9.69 3.13
N SER A 28 -2.48 -9.92 1.94
CA SER A 28 -3.93 -10.07 1.76
C SER A 28 -4.49 -11.23 2.57
N THR A 29 -5.62 -10.96 3.25
CA THR A 29 -6.32 -11.94 4.09
C THR A 29 -7.82 -11.98 3.82
N HIS A 30 -8.25 -11.60 2.62
CA HIS A 30 -9.66 -11.57 2.25
C HIS A 30 -10.28 -12.96 2.05
N ARG A 31 -11.62 -13.01 2.13
CA ARG A 31 -12.39 -14.17 1.66
C ARG A 31 -12.71 -14.01 0.18
N ARG A 32 -12.45 -15.08 -0.57
CA ARG A 32 -12.81 -15.23 -1.98
C ARG A 32 -14.30 -15.50 -2.15
N ALA A 33 -14.78 -15.43 -3.39
CA ALA A 33 -16.17 -15.75 -3.73
C ALA A 33 -16.56 -17.21 -3.40
N ASP A 34 -15.60 -18.13 -3.36
CA ASP A 34 -15.80 -19.53 -2.94
C ASP A 34 -15.85 -19.71 -1.40
N GLY A 35 -15.77 -18.62 -0.63
CA GLY A 35 -15.76 -18.60 0.83
C GLY A 35 -14.42 -18.88 1.48
N ARG A 36 -13.41 -19.29 0.72
CA ARG A 36 -12.06 -19.54 1.25
C ARG A 36 -11.39 -18.22 1.65
N ARG A 37 -10.80 -18.21 2.86
CA ARG A 37 -9.96 -17.09 3.30
C ARG A 37 -8.53 -17.28 2.80
N LEU A 38 -7.97 -16.24 2.21
CA LEU A 38 -6.54 -16.17 1.95
C LEU A 38 -5.79 -15.72 3.23
N ASP A 39 -4.57 -16.17 3.36
CA ASP A 39 -3.57 -15.67 4.30
C ASP A 39 -2.21 -15.77 3.60
N LEU A 40 -1.85 -14.73 2.84
CA LEU A 40 -0.68 -14.79 1.98
C LEU A 40 0.63 -14.65 2.76
N ILE A 41 0.61 -14.09 3.95
CA ILE A 41 1.76 -14.14 4.87
C ILE A 41 2.09 -15.59 5.22
N ALA A 42 1.08 -16.38 5.60
CA ALA A 42 1.26 -17.80 5.88
C ALA A 42 1.57 -18.62 4.62
N ALA A 43 0.90 -18.32 3.50
CA ALA A 43 1.10 -19.04 2.24
C ALA A 43 2.51 -18.89 1.66
N THR A 44 3.17 -17.77 1.91
CA THR A 44 4.57 -17.51 1.56
C THR A 44 5.55 -17.96 2.65
N GLY A 45 5.06 -18.39 3.81
CA GLY A 45 5.86 -18.75 4.97
C GLY A 45 6.55 -17.56 5.64
N HIS A 46 6.16 -16.33 5.31
CA HIS A 46 6.79 -15.14 5.85
C HIS A 46 6.61 -15.01 7.36
N ASP A 47 5.49 -15.42 7.93
CA ASP A 47 5.27 -15.44 9.38
C ASP A 47 6.23 -16.36 10.16
N ILE A 48 6.76 -17.39 9.49
CA ILE A 48 7.75 -18.30 10.07
C ILE A 48 9.16 -17.78 9.82
N TRP A 49 9.42 -17.23 8.63
CA TRP A 49 10.76 -16.88 8.14
C TRP A 49 11.06 -15.37 8.13
N ALA A 50 10.26 -14.55 8.81
CA ALA A 50 10.41 -13.09 8.81
C ALA A 50 11.82 -12.61 9.14
N ALA A 51 12.51 -13.26 10.09
CA ALA A 51 13.88 -12.88 10.45
C ALA A 51 14.87 -13.06 9.27
N PHE A 52 14.74 -14.15 8.52
CA PHE A 52 15.56 -14.39 7.32
C PHE A 52 15.18 -13.43 6.20
N ASP A 53 13.88 -13.19 6.01
CA ASP A 53 13.36 -12.33 4.95
C ASP A 53 13.81 -10.88 5.18
N TYR A 54 13.68 -10.35 6.38
CA TYR A 54 14.12 -8.98 6.68
C TYR A 54 15.64 -8.83 6.60
N ALA A 55 16.40 -9.84 7.06
CA ALA A 55 17.85 -9.87 6.86
C ALA A 55 18.23 -9.87 5.38
N ALA A 56 17.50 -10.62 4.54
CA ALA A 56 17.73 -10.65 3.09
C ALA A 56 17.42 -9.29 2.45
N LEU A 57 16.34 -8.58 2.86
CA LEU A 57 16.07 -7.21 2.43
C LEU A 57 17.24 -6.28 2.74
N ARG A 58 17.72 -6.31 4.00
CA ARG A 58 18.86 -5.48 4.43
C ARG A 58 20.12 -5.77 3.63
N ALA A 59 20.42 -7.06 3.40
CA ALA A 59 21.59 -7.47 2.60
C ALA A 59 21.52 -6.96 1.15
N ARG A 60 20.34 -6.63 0.64
CA ARG A 60 20.12 -6.06 -0.68
C ARG A 60 19.95 -4.53 -0.67
N GLY A 61 20.24 -3.87 0.46
CA GLY A 61 20.19 -2.41 0.58
C GLY A 61 18.78 -1.82 0.65
N LEU A 62 17.76 -2.64 0.91
CA LEU A 62 16.41 -2.17 1.19
C LEU A 62 16.35 -1.71 2.64
N GLY A 63 16.00 -0.44 2.87
CA GLY A 63 16.02 0.18 4.20
C GLY A 63 14.72 0.08 4.96
N GLY A 64 13.67 -0.43 4.32
CA GLY A 64 12.36 -0.59 4.91
C GLY A 64 11.58 -1.74 4.29
N ALA A 65 10.44 -2.01 4.91
CA ALA A 65 9.44 -2.93 4.38
C ALA A 65 8.03 -2.33 4.50
N ARG A 66 7.08 -2.90 3.76
CA ARG A 66 5.65 -2.81 3.99
C ARG A 66 5.14 -4.22 4.25
N ASP A 67 4.40 -4.42 5.35
CA ASP A 67 4.00 -5.73 5.83
C ASP A 67 2.70 -5.66 6.61
N GLY A 68 2.00 -6.77 6.81
CA GLY A 68 0.64 -6.78 7.32
C GLY A 68 0.46 -7.39 8.70
N LEU A 69 -0.45 -6.80 9.45
CA LEU A 69 -1.02 -7.39 10.66
C LEU A 69 -2.33 -8.09 10.31
N ARG A 70 -2.46 -9.35 10.69
CA ARG A 70 -3.62 -10.18 10.37
C ARG A 70 -4.73 -9.96 11.40
N TRP A 71 -5.53 -8.89 11.25
CA TRP A 71 -6.58 -8.52 12.21
C TRP A 71 -7.50 -9.69 12.58
N HIS A 72 -8.00 -10.45 11.59
CA HIS A 72 -8.85 -11.61 11.80
C HIS A 72 -8.21 -12.74 12.63
N ARG A 73 -6.87 -12.75 12.75
CA ARG A 73 -6.13 -13.76 13.51
C ARG A 73 -5.69 -13.23 14.87
N ILE A 74 -5.44 -11.94 14.96
CA ILE A 74 -5.01 -11.27 16.19
C ILE A 74 -6.21 -11.07 17.14
N GLU A 75 -7.35 -10.62 16.63
CA GLU A 75 -8.56 -10.48 17.45
C GLU A 75 -9.32 -11.80 17.52
N VAL A 76 -9.02 -12.60 18.56
CA VAL A 76 -9.59 -13.95 18.78
C VAL A 76 -11.02 -13.94 19.32
N ALA A 77 -11.44 -12.83 19.91
CA ALA A 77 -12.81 -12.54 20.34
C ALA A 77 -12.94 -11.01 20.45
N PRO A 78 -14.16 -10.43 20.46
CA PRO A 78 -14.34 -8.99 20.53
C PRO A 78 -13.53 -8.33 21.64
N GLY A 79 -12.54 -7.50 21.26
CA GLY A 79 -11.63 -6.82 22.19
C GLY A 79 -10.58 -7.70 22.87
N CYS A 80 -10.48 -8.98 22.52
CA CYS A 80 -9.47 -9.90 23.03
C CYS A 80 -8.43 -10.19 21.92
N TYR A 81 -7.17 -9.86 22.20
CA TYR A 81 -6.09 -9.90 21.20
C TYR A 81 -5.02 -10.92 21.57
N ASP A 82 -4.70 -11.82 20.64
CA ASP A 82 -3.53 -12.70 20.67
C ASP A 82 -2.49 -12.21 19.65
N TRP A 83 -1.39 -11.67 20.14
CA TRP A 83 -0.31 -11.13 19.33
C TRP A 83 0.75 -12.16 18.92
N SER A 84 0.56 -13.44 19.27
CA SER A 84 1.53 -14.52 19.00
C SER A 84 1.91 -14.63 17.52
N SER A 85 0.98 -14.32 16.62
CA SER A 85 1.22 -14.35 15.16
C SER A 85 1.92 -13.13 14.59
N ALA A 86 2.03 -12.02 15.35
CA ALA A 86 2.65 -10.77 14.93
C ALA A 86 3.99 -10.50 15.64
N LEU A 87 4.10 -10.85 16.91
CA LEU A 87 5.31 -10.58 17.71
C LEU A 87 6.62 -11.08 17.08
N PRO A 88 6.70 -12.28 16.48
CA PRO A 88 7.92 -12.73 15.81
C PRO A 88 8.34 -11.78 14.67
N MET A 89 7.39 -11.29 13.87
CA MET A 89 7.62 -10.38 12.75
C MET A 89 8.08 -9.01 13.26
N LEU A 90 7.41 -8.45 14.29
CA LEU A 90 7.77 -7.17 14.89
C LEU A 90 9.20 -7.19 15.45
N ARG A 91 9.55 -8.23 16.19
CA ARG A 91 10.88 -8.41 16.77
C ARG A 91 11.95 -8.62 15.71
N ALA A 92 11.65 -9.43 14.69
CA ALA A 92 12.55 -9.62 13.55
C ALA A 92 12.82 -8.30 12.80
N ALA A 93 11.80 -7.43 12.63
CA ALA A 93 11.97 -6.11 12.04
C ALA A 93 12.90 -5.24 12.88
N ARG A 94 12.69 -5.18 14.19
CA ARG A 94 13.57 -4.47 15.13
C ARG A 94 15.01 -5.00 15.07
N ASP A 95 15.18 -6.31 15.23
CA ASP A 95 16.49 -6.94 15.32
C ASP A 95 17.31 -6.80 14.02
N SER A 96 16.62 -6.71 12.87
CA SER A 96 17.25 -6.40 11.58
C SER A 96 17.51 -4.90 11.37
N GLY A 97 16.99 -4.02 12.22
CA GLY A 97 17.02 -2.56 12.04
C GLY A 97 16.21 -2.06 10.85
N LEU A 98 15.19 -2.82 10.43
CA LEU A 98 14.34 -2.48 9.31
C LEU A 98 13.18 -1.58 9.77
N ARG A 99 12.86 -0.54 8.98
CA ARG A 99 11.66 0.28 9.21
C ARG A 99 10.49 -0.34 8.46
N VAL A 100 9.41 -0.65 9.17
CA VAL A 100 8.24 -1.29 8.56
C VAL A 100 7.03 -0.35 8.62
N ILE A 101 6.32 -0.27 7.48
CA ILE A 101 4.99 0.31 7.39
C ILE A 101 4.01 -0.86 7.58
N TRP A 102 3.25 -0.84 8.66
CA TRP A 102 2.33 -1.93 9.01
C TRP A 102 0.94 -1.70 8.43
N ASP A 103 0.51 -2.59 7.54
CA ASP A 103 -0.86 -2.63 7.05
C ASP A 103 -1.75 -3.23 8.14
N LEU A 104 -2.74 -2.48 8.61
CA LEU A 104 -3.66 -2.94 9.64
C LEU A 104 -4.83 -3.74 9.05
N CYS A 105 -5.24 -3.43 7.84
CA CYS A 105 -6.27 -4.14 7.11
C CYS A 105 -5.93 -4.21 5.62
N HIS A 106 -5.48 -5.38 5.17
CA HIS A 106 -5.28 -5.70 3.76
C HIS A 106 -6.38 -6.67 3.33
N TYR A 107 -7.62 -6.12 3.24
CA TYR A 107 -8.88 -6.73 2.81
C TYR A 107 -9.47 -7.80 3.74
N GLY A 108 -8.91 -8.04 4.94
CA GLY A 108 -9.41 -9.06 5.85
C GLY A 108 -9.78 -8.52 7.23
N TRP A 109 -10.88 -9.02 7.78
CA TRP A 109 -11.38 -8.69 9.12
C TRP A 109 -11.93 -9.94 9.82
N PRO A 110 -12.19 -9.91 11.15
CA PRO A 110 -12.82 -11.02 11.87
C PRO A 110 -14.21 -11.37 11.33
N ASP A 111 -14.51 -12.67 11.23
CA ASP A 111 -15.72 -13.17 10.57
C ASP A 111 -17.03 -12.84 11.32
N ASP A 112 -16.94 -12.54 12.61
CA ASP A 112 -18.07 -12.21 13.48
C ASP A 112 -18.50 -10.74 13.39
N ILE A 113 -17.89 -9.95 12.53
CA ILE A 113 -18.22 -8.53 12.34
C ILE A 113 -18.90 -8.31 10.99
N ASP A 114 -20.08 -7.71 11.03
CA ASP A 114 -20.70 -7.17 9.84
C ASP A 114 -19.99 -5.87 9.42
N ILE A 115 -19.34 -5.91 8.24
CA ILE A 115 -18.58 -4.77 7.69
C ILE A 115 -19.45 -3.51 7.48
N TRP A 116 -20.77 -3.68 7.31
CA TRP A 116 -21.71 -2.59 7.09
C TRP A 116 -22.16 -1.88 8.37
N SER A 117 -21.82 -2.44 9.53
CA SER A 117 -22.24 -1.94 10.84
C SER A 117 -21.29 -0.87 11.40
N ASP A 118 -21.81 -0.05 12.33
CA ASP A 118 -20.95 0.86 13.10
C ASP A 118 -19.98 0.10 14.02
N ALA A 119 -20.30 -1.15 14.39
CA ALA A 119 -19.43 -2.01 15.16
C ALA A 119 -18.12 -2.32 14.42
N PHE A 120 -18.14 -2.43 13.09
CA PHE A 120 -16.92 -2.59 12.28
C PHE A 120 -15.95 -1.43 12.50
N VAL A 121 -16.45 -0.18 12.41
CA VAL A 121 -15.62 1.03 12.59
C VAL A 121 -15.05 1.09 14.00
N ALA A 122 -15.88 0.83 15.01
CA ALA A 122 -15.49 0.89 16.42
C ALA A 122 -14.45 -0.19 16.78
N ARG A 123 -14.67 -1.44 16.34
CA ARG A 123 -13.73 -2.55 16.60
C ARG A 123 -12.41 -2.35 15.84
N PHE A 124 -12.45 -1.88 14.59
CA PHE A 124 -11.23 -1.58 13.85
C PHE A 124 -10.41 -0.48 14.52
N ALA A 125 -11.05 0.60 14.99
CA ALA A 125 -10.37 1.65 15.74
C ALA A 125 -9.73 1.14 17.04
N ALA A 126 -10.43 0.29 17.79
CA ALA A 126 -9.89 -0.35 18.99
C ALA A 126 -8.68 -1.27 18.65
N PHE A 127 -8.82 -2.13 17.64
CA PHE A 127 -7.70 -2.95 17.15
C PHE A 127 -6.50 -2.11 16.76
N ALA A 128 -6.71 -1.05 15.99
CA ALA A 128 -5.65 -0.14 15.51
C ALA A 128 -4.91 0.53 16.68
N SER A 129 -5.63 0.99 17.71
CA SER A 129 -5.04 1.54 18.92
C SER A 129 -4.17 0.53 19.67
N HIS A 130 -4.65 -0.71 19.81
CA HIS A 130 -3.88 -1.81 20.43
C HIS A 130 -2.65 -2.16 19.58
N ALA A 131 -2.81 -2.29 18.26
CA ALA A 131 -1.71 -2.54 17.33
C ALA A 131 -0.63 -1.49 17.45
N ALA A 132 -1.01 -0.21 17.51
CA ALA A 132 -0.04 0.88 17.63
C ALA A 132 0.76 0.81 18.93
N ARG A 133 0.14 0.47 20.07
CA ARG A 133 0.86 0.26 21.35
C ARG A 133 1.87 -0.89 21.26
N VAL A 134 1.46 -2.02 20.66
CA VAL A 134 2.32 -3.20 20.53
C VAL A 134 3.48 -2.90 19.57
N VAL A 135 3.21 -2.31 18.41
CA VAL A 135 4.25 -1.90 17.45
C VAL A 135 5.24 -0.93 18.10
N ALA A 136 4.75 0.09 18.82
CA ALA A 136 5.61 1.06 19.49
C ALA A 136 6.48 0.44 20.61
N ALA A 137 5.97 -0.60 21.28
CA ALA A 137 6.72 -1.30 22.33
C ALA A 137 7.77 -2.29 21.79
N GLU A 138 7.49 -2.90 20.63
CA GLU A 138 8.30 -3.99 20.08
C GLU A 138 9.26 -3.54 18.96
N THR A 139 9.12 -2.31 18.45
CA THR A 139 9.96 -1.79 17.34
C THR A 139 10.61 -0.47 17.69
N ASP A 140 11.70 -0.14 16.99
CA ASP A 140 12.41 1.11 17.18
C ASP A 140 11.87 2.22 16.27
N GLY A 141 11.94 3.47 16.79
CA GLY A 141 11.62 4.70 16.07
C GLY A 141 10.14 4.96 15.89
N THR A 142 9.80 5.90 15.01
CA THR A 142 8.43 6.33 14.79
C THR A 142 7.63 5.25 14.04
N PRO A 143 6.57 4.68 14.64
CA PRO A 143 5.70 3.73 13.96
C PRO A 143 5.03 4.32 12.72
N ALA A 144 4.88 3.51 11.68
CA ALA A 144 4.20 3.88 10.44
C ALA A 144 3.13 2.84 10.10
N PHE A 145 1.97 3.30 9.66
CA PHE A 145 0.81 2.46 9.40
C PHE A 145 0.16 2.79 8.06
N CYS A 146 -0.31 1.75 7.36
CA CYS A 146 -1.37 1.84 6.37
C CYS A 146 -2.64 1.28 7.03
N THR A 147 -3.63 2.12 7.29
CA THR A 147 -4.80 1.69 8.05
C THR A 147 -5.65 0.70 7.25
N VAL A 148 -6.01 1.05 6.02
CA VAL A 148 -6.73 0.20 5.09
C VAL A 148 -6.07 0.31 3.73
N ASN A 149 -5.63 -0.82 3.17
CA ASN A 149 -5.06 -0.85 1.83
C ASN A 149 -6.14 -0.66 0.77
N GLU A 150 -5.86 0.18 -0.24
CA GLU A 150 -6.65 0.36 -1.47
C GLU A 150 -8.17 0.40 -1.24
N ILE A 151 -8.64 1.37 -0.49
CA ILE A 151 -10.08 1.54 -0.20
C ILE A 151 -10.90 1.56 -1.50
N SER A 152 -10.40 2.23 -2.55
CA SER A 152 -11.11 2.33 -3.84
C SER A 152 -11.17 1.00 -4.57
N TYR A 153 -10.08 0.20 -4.55
CA TYR A 153 -10.07 -1.13 -5.15
C TYR A 153 -11.00 -2.08 -4.39
N TRP A 154 -10.92 -2.11 -3.06
CA TRP A 154 -11.78 -2.97 -2.26
C TRP A 154 -13.25 -2.61 -2.40
N ALA A 155 -13.58 -1.32 -2.46
CA ALA A 155 -14.94 -0.86 -2.73
C ALA A 155 -15.47 -1.39 -4.06
N TRP A 156 -14.66 -1.35 -5.13
CA TRP A 156 -15.02 -1.92 -6.41
C TRP A 156 -15.09 -3.47 -6.36
N ALA A 157 -14.02 -4.13 -5.92
CA ALA A 157 -13.90 -5.59 -5.97
C ALA A 157 -14.90 -6.30 -5.02
N GLY A 158 -15.08 -5.78 -3.83
CA GLY A 158 -15.95 -6.35 -2.80
C GLY A 158 -17.35 -5.76 -2.75
N GLY A 159 -17.49 -4.49 -3.17
CA GLY A 159 -18.75 -3.75 -3.09
C GLY A 159 -19.56 -3.72 -4.39
N ASP A 160 -18.91 -3.65 -5.55
CA ASP A 160 -19.62 -3.51 -6.83
C ASP A 160 -19.70 -4.80 -7.63
N VAL A 161 -18.66 -5.65 -7.62
CA VAL A 161 -18.55 -6.79 -8.54
C VAL A 161 -18.42 -8.16 -7.85
N ALA A 162 -18.58 -8.23 -6.55
CA ALA A 162 -18.57 -9.46 -5.75
C ALA A 162 -17.35 -10.38 -6.02
N ARG A 163 -16.17 -9.83 -6.31
CA ARG A 163 -14.95 -10.59 -6.56
C ARG A 163 -14.32 -11.14 -5.28
N MET A 164 -14.49 -10.41 -4.19
CA MET A 164 -13.98 -10.72 -2.85
C MET A 164 -14.98 -10.25 -1.78
N ALA A 165 -14.81 -10.69 -0.54
CA ALA A 165 -15.67 -10.21 0.55
C ALA A 165 -15.68 -8.66 0.64
N PRO A 166 -16.84 -8.07 0.91
CA PRO A 166 -18.10 -8.65 1.40
C PRO A 166 -19.01 -9.26 0.32
N LEU A 167 -18.55 -9.46 -0.91
CA LEU A 167 -19.29 -10.08 -2.02
C LEU A 167 -20.59 -9.34 -2.37
N ALA A 168 -20.59 -8.03 -2.25
CA ALA A 168 -21.73 -7.20 -2.60
C ALA A 168 -21.72 -6.82 -4.10
N LEU A 169 -22.88 -6.46 -4.60
CA LEU A 169 -23.08 -5.95 -5.94
C LEU A 169 -23.66 -4.53 -5.86
N GLU A 170 -23.13 -3.61 -6.66
CA GLU A 170 -23.60 -2.23 -6.80
C GLU A 170 -23.64 -1.42 -5.47
N ARG A 171 -22.81 -1.81 -4.48
CA ARG A 171 -22.67 -1.14 -3.18
C ARG A 171 -21.25 -0.58 -2.94
N GLY A 172 -20.45 -0.40 -3.97
CA GLY A 172 -19.10 0.13 -3.88
C GLY A 172 -19.01 1.49 -3.20
N PRO A 173 -19.85 2.49 -3.55
CA PRO A 173 -19.84 3.78 -2.88
C PRO A 173 -20.13 3.69 -1.37
N GLU A 174 -21.05 2.82 -0.97
CA GLU A 174 -21.36 2.57 0.45
C GLU A 174 -20.17 1.94 1.19
N LEU A 175 -19.56 0.90 0.60
CA LEU A 175 -18.38 0.27 1.16
C LEU A 175 -17.20 1.25 1.26
N LYS A 176 -16.97 2.07 0.22
CA LYS A 176 -15.92 3.11 0.25
C LYS A 176 -16.08 4.05 1.44
N ARG A 177 -17.29 4.58 1.67
CA ARG A 177 -17.58 5.46 2.81
C ARG A 177 -17.33 4.76 4.14
N GLN A 178 -17.73 3.51 4.26
CA GLN A 178 -17.53 2.71 5.47
C GLN A 178 -16.05 2.47 5.78
N LEU A 179 -15.27 2.10 4.76
CA LEU A 179 -13.81 1.90 4.89
C LEU A 179 -13.08 3.21 5.21
N VAL A 180 -13.51 4.32 4.62
CA VAL A 180 -12.99 5.66 4.96
C VAL A 180 -13.29 6.02 6.41
N ARG A 181 -14.52 5.80 6.90
CA ARG A 181 -14.87 6.00 8.32
C ARG A 181 -13.96 5.19 9.24
N ALA A 182 -13.77 3.91 8.91
CA ALA A 182 -12.90 3.02 9.68
C ALA A 182 -11.43 3.51 9.66
N SER A 183 -10.92 3.91 8.51
CA SER A 183 -9.56 4.45 8.35
C SER A 183 -9.33 5.73 9.16
N ILE A 184 -10.29 6.68 9.14
CA ILE A 184 -10.22 7.91 9.93
C ILE A 184 -10.27 7.61 11.43
N ALA A 185 -11.18 6.74 11.87
CA ALA A 185 -11.31 6.35 13.27
C ALA A 185 -10.02 5.66 13.76
N ALA A 186 -9.45 4.74 12.98
CA ALA A 186 -8.18 4.08 13.28
C ALA A 186 -7.02 5.10 13.38
N THR A 187 -6.90 6.05 12.43
CA THR A 187 -5.88 7.10 12.45
C THR A 187 -5.94 7.91 13.74
N ARG A 188 -7.14 8.32 14.15
CA ARG A 188 -7.33 9.09 15.39
C ARG A 188 -6.98 8.29 16.63
N SER A 189 -7.50 7.06 16.75
CA SER A 189 -7.23 6.18 17.88
C SER A 189 -5.74 5.82 18.00
N ILE A 190 -5.02 5.69 16.89
CA ILE A 190 -3.57 5.50 16.91
C ILE A 190 -2.88 6.77 17.44
N ARG A 191 -3.25 7.96 16.98
CA ARG A 191 -2.64 9.22 17.43
C ARG A 191 -2.86 9.52 18.90
N GLU A 192 -3.96 9.07 19.48
CA GLU A 192 -4.19 9.19 20.93
C GLU A 192 -3.15 8.43 21.74
N VAL A 193 -2.59 7.33 21.23
CA VAL A 193 -1.67 6.46 21.94
C VAL A 193 -0.22 6.57 21.44
N VAL A 194 -0.02 6.93 20.18
CA VAL A 194 1.26 7.16 19.52
C VAL A 194 1.17 8.45 18.70
N PRO A 195 1.30 9.63 19.34
CA PRO A 195 1.04 10.93 18.67
C PRO A 195 1.90 11.19 17.42
N ASP A 196 3.12 10.66 17.39
CA ASP A 196 4.07 10.84 16.29
C ASP A 196 3.90 9.83 15.15
N ALA A 197 2.96 8.87 15.27
CA ALA A 197 2.73 7.86 14.24
C ALA A 197 2.53 8.49 12.85
N ARG A 198 3.07 7.83 11.82
CA ARG A 198 2.95 8.25 10.42
C ARG A 198 1.94 7.39 9.69
N PHE A 199 1.19 8.01 8.80
CA PHE A 199 0.12 7.32 8.05
C PHE A 199 0.38 7.38 6.55
N LEU A 200 0.43 6.20 5.94
CA LEU A 200 0.39 5.97 4.51
C LEU A 200 -1.04 5.60 4.12
N HIS A 201 -1.62 6.29 3.16
CA HIS A 201 -2.86 5.85 2.52
C HIS A 201 -2.53 5.44 1.09
N ALA A 202 -2.56 4.14 0.83
CA ALA A 202 -2.22 3.54 -0.46
C ALA A 202 -3.47 3.32 -1.30
N GLU A 203 -3.46 3.84 -2.53
CA GLU A 203 -4.55 3.72 -3.50
C GLU A 203 -3.98 3.37 -4.89
N PRO A 204 -4.76 2.67 -5.74
CA PRO A 204 -4.34 2.44 -7.12
C PRO A 204 -4.16 3.76 -7.87
N LEU A 205 -3.05 3.91 -8.58
CA LEU A 205 -2.82 5.03 -9.48
C LEU A 205 -3.13 4.59 -10.92
N ILE A 206 -4.20 5.12 -11.50
CA ILE A 206 -4.72 4.67 -12.79
C ILE A 206 -4.75 5.77 -13.84
N HIS A 207 -4.63 5.35 -15.11
CA HIS A 207 -4.90 6.21 -16.26
C HIS A 207 -5.86 5.51 -17.22
N VAL A 208 -7.05 6.06 -17.34
CA VAL A 208 -8.13 5.52 -18.19
C VAL A 208 -8.47 6.53 -19.25
N ILE A 209 -8.48 6.10 -20.49
CA ILE A 209 -8.85 6.91 -21.66
C ILE A 209 -10.07 6.35 -22.36
N SER A 210 -10.69 7.11 -23.21
CA SER A 210 -11.69 6.61 -24.13
C SER A 210 -11.08 6.15 -25.44
N GLY A 211 -11.64 5.11 -26.04
CA GLY A 211 -11.36 4.72 -27.42
C GLY A 211 -12.05 5.61 -28.48
N HIS A 212 -13.03 6.43 -28.06
CA HIS A 212 -13.85 7.26 -28.94
C HIS A 212 -14.17 8.60 -28.27
N PRO A 213 -14.30 9.71 -29.02
CA PRO A 213 -14.56 11.04 -28.45
C PRO A 213 -15.81 11.09 -27.55
N GLU A 214 -16.87 10.35 -27.88
CA GLU A 214 -18.13 10.33 -27.15
C GLU A 214 -17.99 9.71 -25.74
N GLY A 215 -16.99 8.83 -25.54
CA GLY A 215 -16.72 8.16 -24.27
C GLY A 215 -15.81 8.95 -23.32
N GLU A 216 -15.26 10.09 -23.75
CA GLU A 216 -14.25 10.84 -22.99
C GLU A 216 -14.75 11.29 -21.60
N ALA A 217 -15.99 11.74 -21.51
CA ALA A 217 -16.60 12.13 -20.26
C ALA A 217 -16.70 10.96 -19.26
N ALA A 218 -17.09 9.77 -19.74
CA ALA A 218 -17.19 8.57 -18.91
C ALA A 218 -15.80 8.08 -18.44
N ALA A 219 -14.81 8.05 -19.34
CA ALA A 219 -13.45 7.69 -19.00
C ALA A 219 -12.83 8.65 -17.98
N ASN A 220 -13.07 9.96 -18.12
CA ASN A 220 -12.62 10.98 -17.18
C ASN A 220 -13.30 10.84 -15.81
N ALA A 221 -14.61 10.59 -15.77
CA ALA A 221 -15.36 10.34 -14.55
C ALA A 221 -14.79 9.11 -13.83
N TYR A 222 -14.61 8.00 -14.56
CA TYR A 222 -14.03 6.77 -14.00
C TYR A 222 -12.62 7.01 -13.45
N ARG A 223 -11.75 7.67 -14.21
CA ARG A 223 -10.39 7.99 -13.76
C ARG A 223 -10.36 8.85 -12.49
N SER A 224 -11.32 9.74 -12.31
CA SER A 224 -11.39 10.64 -11.16
C SER A 224 -11.71 9.93 -9.86
N VAL A 225 -12.38 8.76 -9.91
CA VAL A 225 -12.77 7.96 -8.74
C VAL A 225 -11.55 7.53 -7.90
N GLN A 226 -10.36 7.39 -8.52
CA GLN A 226 -9.12 7.01 -7.84
C GLN A 226 -8.74 7.97 -6.69
N TYR A 227 -9.21 9.20 -6.69
CA TYR A 227 -8.89 10.21 -5.69
C TYR A 227 -9.91 10.32 -4.56
N GLU A 228 -11.11 9.75 -4.73
CA GLU A 228 -12.24 9.97 -3.80
C GLU A 228 -11.95 9.53 -2.37
N ALA A 229 -11.32 8.36 -2.17
CA ALA A 229 -11.01 7.87 -0.83
C ALA A 229 -10.05 8.83 -0.10
N LEU A 230 -9.00 9.32 -0.79
CA LEU A 230 -8.06 10.29 -0.24
C LEU A 230 -8.70 11.68 -0.01
N ASP A 231 -9.61 12.09 -0.90
CA ASP A 231 -10.39 13.33 -0.72
C ASP A 231 -11.31 13.23 0.51
N MET A 232 -11.94 12.07 0.75
CA MET A 232 -12.75 11.83 1.94
C MET A 232 -11.89 11.81 3.22
N VAL A 233 -10.76 11.10 3.20
CA VAL A 233 -9.80 11.05 4.33
C VAL A 233 -9.29 12.43 4.68
N SER A 234 -9.01 13.27 3.68
CA SER A 234 -8.53 14.64 3.88
C SER A 234 -9.65 15.68 4.12
N GLY A 235 -10.91 15.25 4.18
CA GLY A 235 -12.07 16.14 4.42
C GLY A 235 -12.50 17.00 3.24
N ARG A 236 -11.96 16.78 2.04
CA ARG A 236 -12.33 17.53 0.82
C ARG A 236 -13.63 17.04 0.21
N LEU A 237 -13.94 15.76 0.40
CA LEU A 237 -15.17 15.12 -0.03
C LEU A 237 -15.84 14.49 1.18
N CYS A 238 -17.18 14.58 1.29
CA CYS A 238 -17.95 14.02 2.39
C CYS A 238 -17.40 14.39 3.79
N PRO A 239 -17.28 15.67 4.14
CA PRO A 239 -16.68 16.12 5.41
C PRO A 239 -17.41 15.58 6.64
N GLU A 240 -18.66 15.14 6.50
CA GLU A 240 -19.45 14.49 7.56
C GLU A 240 -18.87 13.15 8.01
N LEU A 241 -17.95 12.52 7.22
CA LEU A 241 -17.22 11.33 7.63
C LEU A 241 -16.12 11.64 8.65
N GLY A 242 -15.84 12.93 8.87
CA GLY A 242 -14.90 13.40 9.86
C GLY A 242 -13.44 13.46 9.38
N GLY A 243 -13.17 13.29 8.09
CA GLY A 243 -11.81 13.45 7.53
C GLY A 243 -11.30 14.88 7.72
N ASP A 244 -9.98 15.02 7.80
CA ASP A 244 -9.30 16.30 7.86
C ASP A 244 -7.87 16.17 7.26
N PRO A 245 -7.22 17.30 6.86
CA PRO A 245 -5.89 17.24 6.26
C PRO A 245 -4.83 16.56 7.13
N GLY A 246 -5.02 16.55 8.45
CA GLY A 246 -4.15 15.85 9.38
C GLY A 246 -4.26 14.34 9.29
N CYS A 247 -5.33 13.78 8.76
CA CYS A 247 -5.46 12.34 8.57
C CYS A 247 -4.58 11.79 7.43
N LEU A 248 -4.04 12.64 6.56
CA LEU A 248 -3.24 12.25 5.39
C LEU A 248 -1.80 12.75 5.53
N ASP A 249 -0.87 11.88 5.94
CA ASP A 249 0.55 12.24 6.04
C ASP A 249 1.31 11.98 4.73
N ILE A 250 1.12 10.81 4.11
CA ILE A 250 1.81 10.37 2.89
C ILE A 250 0.78 9.74 1.96
N VAL A 251 0.81 10.13 0.71
CA VAL A 251 0.03 9.46 -0.33
C VAL A 251 0.81 8.26 -0.85
N GLY A 252 0.28 7.06 -0.67
CA GLY A 252 0.75 5.85 -1.32
C GLY A 252 0.12 5.71 -2.69
N VAL A 253 0.91 5.34 -3.67
CA VAL A 253 0.41 5.00 -5.00
C VAL A 253 0.82 3.57 -5.36
N ASN A 254 -0.16 2.75 -5.73
CA ASN A 254 0.05 1.38 -6.20
C ASN A 254 0.00 1.42 -7.73
N PHE A 255 1.11 1.08 -8.37
CA PHE A 255 1.26 1.24 -9.81
C PHE A 255 1.93 0.03 -10.46
N TYR A 256 1.17 -0.63 -11.34
CA TYR A 256 1.54 -1.86 -12.05
C TYR A 256 1.41 -1.69 -13.57
N PRO A 257 1.92 -2.62 -14.38
CA PRO A 257 1.83 -2.56 -15.84
C PRO A 257 0.41 -2.38 -16.37
N ASP A 258 -0.59 -2.93 -15.67
CA ASP A 258 -2.00 -2.92 -16.09
C ASP A 258 -2.81 -1.74 -15.55
N ASN A 259 -2.18 -0.77 -14.88
CA ASN A 259 -2.88 0.40 -14.32
C ASN A 259 -3.28 1.46 -15.36
N GLN A 260 -3.09 1.17 -16.65
CA GLN A 260 -3.53 2.05 -17.73
C GLN A 260 -4.32 1.24 -18.76
N TRP A 261 -5.52 1.70 -19.11
CA TRP A 261 -6.38 0.99 -20.06
C TRP A 261 -7.37 1.92 -20.78
N VAL A 262 -7.96 1.39 -21.86
CA VAL A 262 -9.08 2.02 -22.55
C VAL A 262 -10.36 1.66 -21.79
N HIS A 263 -11.19 2.64 -21.45
CA HIS A 263 -12.47 2.42 -20.77
C HIS A 263 -13.36 1.44 -21.55
N GLY A 264 -13.70 0.31 -20.94
CA GLY A 264 -14.39 -0.79 -21.61
C GLY A 264 -13.53 -1.59 -22.59
N GLY A 265 -12.20 -1.35 -22.62
CA GLY A 265 -11.25 -2.00 -23.53
C GLY A 265 -10.06 -2.63 -22.84
N GLY A 266 -8.97 -2.82 -23.57
CA GLY A 266 -7.75 -3.48 -23.12
C GLY A 266 -6.75 -2.54 -22.43
N THR A 267 -5.74 -3.14 -21.82
CA THR A 267 -4.58 -2.46 -21.22
C THR A 267 -3.81 -1.65 -22.27
N ILE A 268 -3.33 -0.48 -21.88
CA ILE A 268 -2.41 0.35 -22.66
C ILE A 268 -0.97 -0.01 -22.23
N PRO A 269 -0.22 -0.75 -23.02
CA PRO A 269 1.12 -1.18 -22.63
C PRO A 269 2.12 -0.02 -22.67
N LEU A 270 3.21 -0.15 -21.92
CA LEU A 270 4.35 0.75 -21.97
C LEU A 270 4.86 0.89 -23.42
N GLY A 271 5.06 2.14 -23.87
CA GLY A 271 5.46 2.46 -25.25
C GLY A 271 4.29 2.74 -26.20
N HIS A 272 3.05 2.50 -25.81
CA HIS A 272 1.89 2.93 -26.58
C HIS A 272 1.75 4.45 -26.57
N HIS A 273 1.32 5.06 -27.70
CA HIS A 273 1.22 6.52 -27.84
C HIS A 273 0.31 7.20 -26.81
N ALA A 274 -0.70 6.49 -26.31
CA ALA A 274 -1.62 6.98 -25.28
C ALA A 274 -1.16 6.65 -23.83
N TYR A 275 -0.02 5.99 -23.68
CA TYR A 275 0.53 5.69 -22.35
C TYR A 275 0.96 6.98 -21.65
N ARG A 276 0.45 7.24 -20.44
CA ARG A 276 0.83 8.39 -19.64
C ARG A 276 2.06 8.06 -18.78
N PRO A 277 3.18 8.77 -18.91
CA PRO A 277 4.36 8.55 -18.08
C PRO A 277 4.05 8.70 -16.59
N LEU A 278 4.58 7.79 -15.75
CA LEU A 278 4.32 7.77 -14.30
C LEU A 278 4.70 9.11 -13.64
N ARG A 279 5.78 9.77 -14.05
CA ARG A 279 6.19 11.09 -13.52
C ARG A 279 5.08 12.14 -13.58
N HIS A 280 4.26 12.13 -14.65
CA HIS A 280 3.15 13.07 -14.79
C HIS A 280 1.96 12.69 -13.91
N MET A 281 1.72 11.39 -13.73
CA MET A 281 0.68 10.91 -12.80
C MET A 281 1.06 11.24 -11.35
N LEU A 282 2.33 11.09 -10.96
CA LEU A 282 2.84 11.51 -9.65
C LEU A 282 2.73 13.03 -9.44
N ALA A 283 2.99 13.82 -10.48
CA ALA A 283 2.82 15.27 -10.43
C ALA A 283 1.35 15.67 -10.21
N ASP A 284 0.41 15.00 -10.88
CA ASP A 284 -1.04 15.23 -10.67
C ASP A 284 -1.46 14.92 -9.22
N VAL A 285 -0.98 13.80 -8.66
CA VAL A 285 -1.22 13.42 -7.26
C VAL A 285 -0.67 14.49 -6.31
N HIS A 286 0.58 14.92 -6.52
CA HIS A 286 1.20 15.94 -5.68
C HIS A 286 0.49 17.30 -5.80
N ALA A 287 0.12 17.72 -6.99
CA ALA A 287 -0.63 18.95 -7.21
C ALA A 287 -2.00 18.93 -6.50
N ARG A 288 -2.63 17.73 -6.40
CA ARG A 288 -3.91 17.60 -5.72
C ARG A 288 -3.79 17.62 -4.20
N PHE A 289 -2.87 16.87 -3.61
CA PHE A 289 -2.83 16.61 -2.18
C PHE A 289 -1.76 17.40 -1.42
N ALA A 290 -0.73 17.92 -2.10
CA ALA A 290 0.41 18.63 -1.52
C ALA A 290 1.08 17.84 -0.36
N ARG A 291 1.17 16.51 -0.54
CA ARG A 291 1.79 15.58 0.42
C ARG A 291 2.98 14.86 -0.22
N PRO A 292 3.93 14.37 0.59
CA PRO A 292 4.91 13.40 0.12
C PRO A 292 4.22 12.17 -0.49
N ILE A 293 4.87 11.56 -1.47
CA ILE A 293 4.37 10.37 -2.17
C ILE A 293 5.32 9.20 -1.91
N LEU A 294 4.78 8.02 -1.68
CA LEU A 294 5.49 6.75 -1.74
C LEU A 294 4.89 5.94 -2.90
N VAL A 295 5.72 5.41 -3.80
CA VAL A 295 5.26 4.32 -4.66
C VAL A 295 5.15 3.10 -3.74
N ALA A 296 3.94 2.88 -3.21
CA ALA A 296 3.68 1.96 -2.11
C ALA A 296 3.59 0.51 -2.56
N GLU A 297 3.29 0.30 -3.85
CA GLU A 297 3.36 -0.99 -4.51
C GLU A 297 3.75 -0.82 -5.97
N THR A 298 4.72 -1.62 -6.42
CA THR A 298 5.03 -1.76 -7.84
C THR A 298 5.81 -3.06 -8.08
N GLY A 299 5.49 -3.72 -9.17
CA GLY A 299 6.12 -4.97 -9.59
C GLY A 299 5.64 -5.41 -10.96
N ALA A 300 6.29 -6.43 -11.49
CA ALA A 300 5.92 -7.14 -12.71
C ALA A 300 6.23 -8.63 -12.54
N GLU A 301 5.78 -9.47 -13.46
CA GLU A 301 5.98 -10.90 -13.38
C GLU A 301 7.07 -11.37 -14.38
N GLY A 302 7.80 -12.42 -13.99
CA GLY A 302 8.75 -13.12 -14.83
C GLY A 302 9.90 -12.22 -15.29
N SER A 303 10.26 -12.29 -16.56
CA SER A 303 11.37 -11.55 -17.16
C SER A 303 11.12 -10.03 -17.28
N ALA A 304 9.88 -9.58 -17.04
CA ALA A 304 9.57 -8.15 -17.06
C ALA A 304 10.04 -7.40 -15.80
N ARG A 305 10.33 -8.10 -14.69
CA ARG A 305 10.69 -7.50 -13.39
C ARG A 305 11.82 -6.47 -13.46
N PRO A 306 13.00 -6.76 -14.03
CA PRO A 306 14.09 -5.77 -14.11
C PRO A 306 13.74 -4.56 -14.99
N ALA A 307 13.10 -4.80 -16.13
CA ALA A 307 12.71 -3.73 -17.06
C ALA A 307 11.65 -2.79 -16.44
N TRP A 308 10.70 -3.34 -15.71
CA TRP A 308 9.68 -2.56 -15.00
C TRP A 308 10.30 -1.72 -13.88
N LEU A 309 11.18 -2.31 -13.05
CA LEU A 309 11.92 -1.56 -12.03
C LEU A 309 12.72 -0.41 -12.66
N HIS A 310 13.41 -0.68 -13.76
CA HIS A 310 14.13 0.35 -14.51
C HIS A 310 13.23 1.53 -14.88
N TYR A 311 12.07 1.23 -15.46
CA TYR A 311 11.09 2.23 -15.87
C TYR A 311 10.61 3.05 -14.67
N VAL A 312 10.08 2.39 -13.63
CA VAL A 312 9.53 3.08 -12.46
C VAL A 312 10.58 3.95 -11.77
N CYS A 313 11.79 3.45 -11.58
CA CYS A 313 12.89 4.22 -10.99
C CYS A 313 13.27 5.42 -11.83
N GLY A 314 13.31 5.28 -13.15
CA GLY A 314 13.55 6.38 -14.08
C GLY A 314 12.51 7.49 -13.97
N GLU A 315 11.24 7.10 -13.89
CA GLU A 315 10.09 8.00 -13.75
C GLU A 315 10.08 8.71 -12.38
N VAL A 316 10.38 7.99 -11.31
CA VAL A 316 10.47 8.58 -9.96
C VAL A 316 11.61 9.61 -9.89
N ARG A 317 12.78 9.31 -10.46
CA ARG A 317 13.87 10.31 -10.53
C ARG A 317 13.47 11.54 -11.36
N ALA A 318 12.74 11.33 -12.45
CA ALA A 318 12.21 12.43 -13.27
C ALA A 318 11.18 13.27 -12.48
N ALA A 319 10.26 12.64 -11.77
CA ALA A 319 9.29 13.33 -10.89
C ALA A 319 9.99 14.16 -9.80
N ARG A 320 11.03 13.59 -9.15
CA ARG A 320 11.85 14.34 -8.16
C ARG A 320 12.50 15.57 -8.77
N ARG A 321 13.04 15.49 -10.01
CA ARG A 321 13.58 16.66 -10.72
C ARG A 321 12.51 17.71 -11.05
N MET A 322 11.26 17.32 -11.18
CA MET A 322 10.11 18.21 -11.33
C MET A 322 9.64 18.81 -9.99
N GLY A 323 10.30 18.51 -8.87
CA GLY A 323 9.94 19.01 -7.54
C GLY A 323 8.90 18.16 -6.80
N VAL A 324 8.51 17.01 -7.32
CA VAL A 324 7.57 16.10 -6.65
C VAL A 324 8.30 15.34 -5.53
N PRO A 325 7.87 15.44 -4.26
CA PRO A 325 8.53 14.81 -3.13
C PRO A 325 8.17 13.31 -3.04
N VAL A 326 8.76 12.49 -3.90
CA VAL A 326 8.60 11.03 -3.83
C VAL A 326 9.62 10.47 -2.84
N GLU A 327 9.16 9.93 -1.70
CA GLU A 327 10.03 9.44 -0.62
C GLU A 327 10.72 8.12 -0.97
N GLY A 328 10.01 7.20 -1.68
CA GLY A 328 10.59 5.89 -2.01
C GLY A 328 9.75 5.06 -2.96
N ILE A 329 10.22 3.83 -3.18
CA ILE A 329 9.64 2.81 -4.04
C ILE A 329 9.64 1.49 -3.28
N CYS A 330 8.46 0.88 -3.14
CA CYS A 330 8.28 -0.42 -2.53
C CYS A 330 8.12 -1.49 -3.64
N LEU A 331 9.08 -2.41 -3.71
CA LEU A 331 8.97 -3.60 -4.55
C LEU A 331 7.88 -4.50 -3.98
N TYR A 332 6.81 -4.74 -4.74
CA TYR A 332 5.64 -5.43 -4.21
C TYR A 332 5.02 -6.42 -5.22
N PRO A 333 4.84 -7.69 -4.81
CA PRO A 333 5.45 -8.33 -3.64
C PRO A 333 6.96 -8.59 -3.85
N VAL A 334 7.72 -8.52 -2.76
CA VAL A 334 9.17 -8.77 -2.82
C VAL A 334 9.52 -10.26 -2.82
N VAL A 335 8.54 -11.11 -2.49
CA VAL A 335 8.62 -12.57 -2.47
C VAL A 335 7.60 -13.15 -3.44
N ASP A 336 7.97 -14.22 -4.16
CA ASP A 336 7.05 -14.98 -4.98
C ASP A 336 5.89 -15.53 -4.13
N TYR A 337 4.67 -15.56 -4.67
CA TYR A 337 3.49 -15.94 -3.92
C TYR A 337 2.49 -16.74 -4.77
N PRO A 338 1.56 -17.50 -4.16
CA PRO A 338 0.45 -18.14 -4.87
C PRO A 338 -0.63 -17.11 -5.23
N GLY A 339 -1.01 -17.06 -6.49
CA GLY A 339 -2.01 -16.09 -6.98
C GLY A 339 -3.36 -16.20 -6.27
N TRP A 340 -4.04 -15.08 -6.13
CA TRP A 340 -5.30 -14.96 -5.37
C TRP A 340 -6.43 -15.86 -5.87
N ASP A 341 -6.60 -15.96 -7.19
CA ASP A 341 -7.77 -16.62 -7.78
C ASP A 341 -7.57 -18.12 -8.01
N ASN A 342 -6.36 -18.56 -8.32
CA ASN A 342 -6.09 -19.90 -8.82
C ASN A 342 -4.85 -20.57 -8.20
N GLU A 343 -4.20 -19.91 -7.22
CA GLU A 343 -3.01 -20.42 -6.51
C GLU A 343 -1.82 -20.78 -7.42
N ARG A 344 -1.82 -20.30 -8.67
CA ARG A 344 -0.66 -20.49 -9.52
C ARG A 344 0.56 -19.81 -8.91
N PRO A 345 1.77 -20.38 -9.08
CA PRO A 345 2.98 -19.65 -8.68
C PRO A 345 3.12 -18.36 -9.50
N CYS A 346 3.26 -17.23 -8.80
CA CYS A 346 3.51 -15.93 -9.39
C CYS A 346 4.97 -15.55 -9.14
N ALA A 347 5.78 -15.55 -10.19
CA ALA A 347 7.20 -15.18 -10.13
C ALA A 347 7.37 -13.67 -10.21
N VAL A 348 7.01 -12.96 -9.14
CA VAL A 348 7.00 -11.49 -9.05
C VAL A 348 8.10 -10.95 -8.14
N GLY A 349 8.58 -11.78 -7.21
CA GLY A 349 9.49 -11.39 -6.15
C GLY A 349 10.93 -11.14 -6.62
N LEU A 350 11.64 -10.36 -5.82
CA LEU A 350 13.11 -10.37 -5.80
C LEU A 350 13.63 -11.72 -5.26
N PHE A 351 12.82 -12.33 -4.36
CA PHE A 351 13.11 -13.59 -3.73
C PHE A 351 12.04 -14.64 -4.07
N SER A 352 12.47 -15.89 -4.21
CA SER A 352 11.59 -17.04 -4.43
C SER A 352 10.73 -17.36 -3.21
N THR A 353 9.80 -18.32 -3.35
CA THR A 353 9.25 -19.08 -2.22
C THR A 353 10.38 -19.76 -1.43
N PRO A 354 10.21 -20.01 -0.11
CA PRO A 354 11.27 -20.59 0.71
C PRO A 354 11.50 -22.07 0.38
N ASP A 355 12.73 -22.51 0.53
CA ASP A 355 13.04 -23.93 0.62
C ASP A 355 12.67 -24.51 2.01
N PRO A 356 12.82 -25.82 2.25
CA PRO A 356 12.52 -26.44 3.56
C PRO A 356 13.28 -25.84 4.75
N ASP A 357 14.43 -25.22 4.50
CA ASP A 357 15.27 -24.56 5.51
C ASP A 357 14.94 -23.06 5.65
N GLY A 358 13.93 -22.57 4.94
CA GLY A 358 13.51 -21.16 4.95
C GLY A 358 14.34 -20.23 4.08
N ARG A 359 15.29 -20.76 3.30
CA ARG A 359 16.10 -19.93 2.42
C ARG A 359 15.35 -19.60 1.15
N ARG A 360 15.51 -18.37 0.67
CA ARG A 360 14.96 -17.94 -0.59
C ARG A 360 16.08 -17.66 -1.59
N SER A 361 15.94 -18.17 -2.82
CA SER A 361 16.83 -17.78 -3.91
C SER A 361 16.51 -16.33 -4.32
N CYS A 362 17.53 -15.58 -4.71
CA CYS A 362 17.40 -14.22 -5.21
C CYS A 362 17.51 -14.24 -6.73
N ASP A 363 16.58 -13.58 -7.42
CA ASP A 363 16.65 -13.43 -8.87
C ASP A 363 17.85 -12.55 -9.24
N PRO A 364 18.82 -13.08 -10.03
CA PRO A 364 20.07 -12.38 -10.28
C PRO A 364 19.91 -11.12 -11.15
N ASP A 365 19.04 -11.15 -12.14
CA ASP A 365 18.82 -10.03 -13.05
C ASP A 365 18.07 -8.90 -12.37
N PHE A 366 17.06 -9.25 -11.57
CA PHE A 366 16.31 -8.28 -10.78
C PHE A 366 17.19 -7.64 -9.70
N ALA A 367 18.04 -8.44 -9.03
CA ALA A 367 18.99 -7.93 -8.05
C ALA A 367 20.06 -7.01 -8.67
N ALA A 368 20.55 -7.33 -9.87
CA ALA A 368 21.50 -6.49 -10.59
C ALA A 368 20.88 -5.13 -10.97
N GLU A 369 19.63 -5.14 -11.45
CA GLU A 369 18.94 -3.89 -11.77
C GLU A 369 18.63 -3.07 -10.49
N LEU A 370 18.22 -3.71 -9.38
CA LEU A 370 18.02 -3.03 -8.10
C LEU A 370 19.31 -2.34 -7.65
N ALA A 371 20.44 -3.03 -7.65
CA ALA A 371 21.73 -2.46 -7.26
C ALA A 371 22.12 -1.26 -8.15
N ARG A 372 21.90 -1.37 -9.47
CA ARG A 372 22.13 -0.27 -10.42
C ARG A 372 21.25 0.94 -10.08
N GLN A 373 19.97 0.74 -9.79
CA GLN A 373 19.06 1.82 -9.43
C GLN A 373 19.43 2.47 -8.10
N GLN A 374 19.84 1.69 -7.11
CA GLN A 374 20.33 2.23 -5.82
C GLN A 374 21.52 3.19 -6.03
N GLY A 375 22.48 2.84 -6.86
CA GLY A 375 23.59 3.74 -7.23
C GLY A 375 23.09 5.07 -7.83
N LEU A 376 22.17 5.00 -8.80
CA LEU A 376 21.61 6.19 -9.46
C LEU A 376 20.79 7.10 -8.51
N PHE A 377 20.21 6.56 -7.43
CA PHE A 377 19.53 7.36 -6.43
C PHE A 377 20.52 8.00 -5.44
N ALA A 378 21.64 7.34 -5.12
CA ALA A 378 22.67 7.89 -4.25
C ALA A 378 23.35 9.12 -4.87
N ASP A 379 23.61 9.11 -6.19
CA ASP A 379 24.24 10.21 -6.91
C ASP A 379 23.41 11.51 -6.89
N ILE A 380 22.08 11.40 -6.85
CA ILE A 380 21.17 12.56 -6.76
C ILE A 380 21.19 13.17 -5.36
N SER A 381 21.39 12.37 -4.32
CA SER A 381 21.39 12.84 -2.92
C SER A 381 22.71 13.56 -2.55
N GLY A 382 23.80 13.34 -3.30
CA GLY A 382 25.10 13.95 -3.08
C GLY A 382 25.31 15.31 -3.77
N THR A 383 24.34 15.76 -4.59
CA THR A 383 24.39 17.02 -5.38
C THR A 383 23.50 18.13 -4.87
N SER A 384 22.95 18.02 -3.64
CA SER A 384 22.06 19.01 -3.00
C SER A 384 22.72 19.77 -1.86
#